data_a7913bcdd9cd936d48c273ea41a5554b
#
_entry.id   a7913bcdd9cd936d48c273ea41a5554b
#
_cell.length_a   1.000
_cell.length_b   1.000
_cell.length_c   1.000
_cell.angle_alpha   90.00
_cell.angle_beta   90.00
_cell.angle_gamma   90.00
#
_symmetry.space_group_name_H-M   'P 1'
#
loop_
_entity.id
_entity.type
_entity.pdbx_description
1 polymer ?
#
loop_
_entity_poly.entity_id
_entity_poly.type
_entity_poly.pdbx_seq_one_letter_code
_entity_poly.pdbx_strand_id
1 'polypeptide(L)'
;MRIRSFIIAYVFILAILLFADRRPGHAAPDRYSHVVDLTNGQIPSAQHLSVTESQTRIIAPGALIPGTWAAGQIPPERLIAPLVVVDLNLAAAENSQISLDDIAAWETQHGMIPQGSVVAIRRSNPSSNLSASDSATQYTSDLPIARDAAQFLMEARYTIAFAVETPVDFSSDRTLARQLALHGNYVVEKSARFTALPATGSLIIVAPAKIAPAKDKKAVEAPVRILAMVR
;
A
#
# COMPACT_ATOMS: atom_id res chain seq x y z
N MET A 1 4.49 -48.70 -48.28
CA MET A 1 3.43 -47.69 -48.04
C MET A 1 3.37 -47.17 -46.61
N ARG A 2 3.84 -47.88 -45.59
CA ARG A 2 3.76 -47.48 -44.15
C ARG A 2 4.76 -46.38 -43.70
N ILE A 3 5.94 -46.29 -44.30
CA ILE A 3 6.98 -45.34 -43.90
C ILE A 3 6.59 -43.88 -44.23
N ARG A 4 5.93 -43.62 -45.35
CA ARG A 4 5.49 -42.28 -45.75
C ARG A 4 4.44 -41.69 -44.78
N SER A 5 3.56 -42.54 -44.24
CA SER A 5 2.55 -42.11 -43.27
C SER A 5 3.17 -41.70 -41.91
N PHE A 6 4.24 -42.38 -41.49
CA PHE A 6 4.96 -42.00 -40.25
C PHE A 6 5.72 -40.69 -40.39
N ILE A 7 6.31 -40.41 -41.53
CA ILE A 7 7.01 -39.15 -41.79
C ILE A 7 6.03 -37.97 -41.78
N ILE A 8 4.87 -38.13 -42.41
CA ILE A 8 3.82 -37.07 -42.41
C ILE A 8 3.29 -36.83 -41.02
N ALA A 9 3.04 -37.86 -40.21
CA ALA A 9 2.59 -37.72 -38.84
C ALA A 9 3.66 -37.02 -37.95
N TYR A 10 4.92 -37.36 -38.14
CA TYR A 10 6.02 -36.73 -37.39
C TYR A 10 6.20 -35.26 -37.75
N VAL A 11 6.11 -34.91 -39.03
CA VAL A 11 6.15 -33.50 -39.48
C VAL A 11 4.97 -32.71 -38.93
N PHE A 12 3.77 -33.32 -38.88
CA PHE A 12 2.59 -32.67 -38.31
C PHE A 12 2.71 -32.45 -36.82
N ILE A 13 3.23 -33.42 -36.04
CA ILE A 13 3.49 -33.28 -34.61
C ILE A 13 4.56 -32.23 -34.36
N LEU A 14 5.64 -32.20 -35.14
CA LEU A 14 6.69 -31.20 -35.02
C LEU A 14 6.17 -29.79 -35.35
N ALA A 15 5.31 -29.68 -36.38
CA ALA A 15 4.65 -28.41 -36.70
C ALA A 15 3.71 -27.95 -35.56
N ILE A 16 2.93 -28.85 -34.98
CA ILE A 16 2.06 -28.54 -33.84
C ILE A 16 2.90 -28.08 -32.63
N LEU A 17 4.01 -28.74 -32.34
CA LEU A 17 4.92 -28.35 -31.24
C LEU A 17 5.58 -26.98 -31.50
N LEU A 18 5.99 -26.70 -32.76
CA LEU A 18 6.57 -25.42 -33.15
C LEU A 18 5.54 -24.26 -33.15
N PHE A 19 4.26 -24.59 -33.43
CA PHE A 19 3.18 -23.59 -33.35
C PHE A 19 2.56 -23.47 -31.96
N ALA A 20 2.58 -24.54 -31.14
CA ALA A 20 2.12 -24.49 -29.75
C ALA A 20 3.03 -23.66 -28.84
N ASP A 21 4.30 -23.48 -29.19
CA ASP A 21 5.25 -22.62 -28.46
C ASP A 21 5.17 -21.14 -28.88
N ARG A 22 4.26 -20.81 -29.80
CA ARG A 22 3.81 -19.42 -29.92
C ARG A 22 2.90 -19.11 -28.74
N ARG A 23 3.52 -18.98 -27.56
CA ARG A 23 2.91 -18.24 -26.44
C ARG A 23 2.40 -16.95 -27.05
N PRO A 24 1.11 -16.60 -26.83
CA PRO A 24 0.65 -15.27 -27.19
C PRO A 24 1.67 -14.31 -26.64
N GLY A 25 2.25 -13.51 -27.53
CA GLY A 25 3.43 -12.69 -27.20
C GLY A 25 3.21 -12.06 -25.84
N HIS A 26 4.22 -12.13 -24.98
CA HIS A 26 4.18 -11.46 -23.69
C HIS A 26 3.71 -10.06 -24.02
N ALA A 27 2.47 -9.74 -23.62
CA ALA A 27 2.00 -8.37 -23.68
C ALA A 27 3.13 -7.53 -23.06
N ALA A 28 3.64 -6.57 -23.79
CA ALA A 28 4.71 -5.72 -23.29
C ALA A 28 4.30 -5.33 -21.87
N PRO A 29 5.18 -5.47 -20.86
CA PRO A 29 4.79 -5.25 -19.48
C PRO A 29 4.04 -3.93 -19.45
N ASP A 30 2.80 -3.96 -18.94
CA ASP A 30 1.91 -2.81 -18.90
C ASP A 30 2.71 -1.63 -18.38
N ARG A 31 3.04 -0.70 -19.25
CA ARG A 31 3.85 0.46 -18.85
C ARG A 31 2.98 1.33 -17.98
N TYR A 32 3.50 1.71 -16.83
CA TYR A 32 2.86 2.72 -16.01
C TYR A 32 2.74 4.00 -16.83
N SER A 33 1.55 4.60 -16.85
CA SER A 33 1.24 5.76 -17.68
C SER A 33 1.79 7.05 -17.08
N HIS A 34 1.76 7.16 -15.75
CA HIS A 34 2.24 8.35 -15.05
C HIS A 34 2.59 8.04 -13.59
N VAL A 35 3.24 9.02 -12.95
CA VAL A 35 3.61 8.94 -11.53
C VAL A 35 2.86 10.04 -10.78
N VAL A 36 2.23 9.65 -9.68
CA VAL A 36 1.56 10.56 -8.74
C VAL A 36 2.41 10.68 -7.49
N ASP A 37 2.77 11.90 -7.11
CA ASP A 37 3.41 12.17 -5.81
C ASP A 37 2.32 12.25 -4.73
N LEU A 38 2.37 11.30 -3.80
CA LEU A 38 1.43 11.18 -2.68
C LEU A 38 1.98 11.82 -1.40
N THR A 39 3.14 12.46 -1.49
CA THR A 39 3.76 13.13 -0.34
C THR A 39 3.05 14.44 -0.05
N ASN A 40 2.71 14.67 1.20
CA ASN A 40 2.21 15.95 1.70
C ASN A 40 3.33 16.72 2.37
N GLY A 41 3.35 18.05 2.14
CA GLY A 41 4.33 18.94 2.73
C GLY A 41 5.73 18.87 2.09
N GLN A 42 6.56 19.87 2.41
CA GLN A 42 7.97 19.90 2.01
C GLN A 42 8.82 19.58 3.20
N ILE A 43 9.88 18.79 3.02
CA ILE A 43 10.89 18.59 4.07
C ILE A 43 11.63 19.92 4.25
N PRO A 44 11.55 20.59 5.43
CA PRO A 44 12.35 21.76 5.68
C PRO A 44 13.84 21.43 5.52
N SER A 45 14.66 22.42 5.17
CA SER A 45 16.08 22.27 4.82
C SER A 45 16.83 21.28 5.73
N ALA A 46 17.85 20.62 5.18
CA ALA A 46 18.60 19.49 5.72
C ALA A 46 19.15 19.64 7.17
N GLN A 47 19.04 20.80 7.77
CA GLN A 47 19.49 21.08 9.15
C GLN A 47 18.48 20.68 10.23
N HIS A 48 17.21 20.45 9.87
CA HIS A 48 16.17 20.04 10.81
C HIS A 48 15.32 18.93 10.18
N LEU A 49 15.78 17.70 10.25
CA LEU A 49 15.00 16.51 9.97
C LEU A 49 14.00 16.20 11.11
N SER A 50 13.49 17.24 11.77
CA SER A 50 12.38 17.06 12.68
C SER A 50 11.11 16.81 11.87
N VAL A 51 10.42 15.74 12.17
CA VAL A 51 9.10 15.43 11.60
C VAL A 51 8.17 16.57 11.99
N THR A 52 7.80 17.42 11.02
CA THR A 52 6.81 18.47 11.26
C THR A 52 5.41 17.87 11.22
N GLU A 53 4.48 18.44 11.98
CA GLU A 53 3.11 17.92 12.09
C GLU A 53 2.34 17.84 10.76
N SER A 54 2.78 18.56 9.73
CA SER A 54 2.11 18.63 8.43
C SER A 54 2.66 17.69 7.36
N GLN A 55 3.70 16.90 7.65
CA GLN A 55 4.39 16.09 6.64
C GLN A 55 3.93 14.64 6.62
N THR A 56 3.96 14.03 5.43
CA THR A 56 3.83 12.58 5.27
C THR A 56 4.97 11.89 6.02
N ARG A 57 4.62 10.99 6.91
CA ARG A 57 5.58 10.22 7.71
C ARG A 57 5.24 8.74 7.74
N ILE A 58 6.25 7.94 8.01
CA ILE A 58 6.12 6.51 8.23
C ILE A 58 6.21 6.22 9.73
N ILE A 59 5.26 5.45 10.23
CA ILE A 59 5.27 4.85 11.57
C ILE A 59 5.73 3.41 11.38
N ALA A 60 6.97 3.15 11.77
CA ALA A 60 7.55 1.82 11.64
C ALA A 60 7.05 0.88 12.76
N PRO A 61 7.12 -0.44 12.59
CA PRO A 61 6.76 -1.41 13.63
C PRO A 61 7.43 -1.13 14.99
N GLY A 62 8.66 -0.62 14.98
CA GLY A 62 9.40 -0.27 16.18
C GLY A 62 8.85 0.89 17.00
N ALA A 63 7.95 1.72 16.42
CA ALA A 63 7.19 2.73 17.15
C ALA A 63 6.09 2.09 18.00
N LEU A 64 5.55 0.97 17.54
CA LEU A 64 4.43 0.27 18.16
C LEU A 64 4.89 -0.78 19.16
N ILE A 65 5.98 -1.52 18.83
CA ILE A 65 6.63 -2.48 19.73
C ILE A 65 8.14 -2.29 19.70
N PRO A 66 8.77 -1.99 20.84
CA PRO A 66 10.22 -1.92 20.94
C PRO A 66 10.89 -3.24 20.53
N GLY A 67 11.96 -3.15 19.76
CA GLY A 67 12.71 -4.33 19.30
C GLY A 67 12.36 -4.82 17.90
N THR A 68 11.26 -4.34 17.31
CA THR A 68 10.94 -4.53 15.90
C THR A 68 11.64 -3.48 15.01
N TRP A 69 11.35 -3.44 13.71
CA TRP A 69 12.07 -2.58 12.76
C TRP A 69 11.84 -1.09 13.01
N ALA A 70 12.92 -0.33 13.04
CA ALA A 70 12.88 1.11 12.84
C ALA A 70 12.67 1.45 11.36
N ALA A 71 12.30 2.69 11.04
CA ALA A 71 12.00 3.10 9.66
C ALA A 71 13.13 2.78 8.67
N GLY A 72 14.39 3.05 9.03
CA GLY A 72 15.55 2.74 8.19
C GLY A 72 15.94 1.24 8.15
N GLN A 73 15.26 0.38 8.88
CA GLN A 73 15.48 -1.07 8.95
C GLN A 73 14.39 -1.88 8.22
N ILE A 74 13.36 -1.22 7.71
CA ILE A 74 12.32 -1.88 6.92
C ILE A 74 13.00 -2.50 5.68
N PRO A 75 12.79 -3.81 5.41
CA PRO A 75 13.38 -4.47 4.26
C PRO A 75 12.99 -3.79 2.94
N PRO A 76 13.91 -3.56 2.00
CA PRO A 76 13.63 -2.86 0.74
C PRO A 76 12.51 -3.48 -0.09
N GLU A 77 12.36 -4.80 -0.05
CA GLU A 77 11.29 -5.55 -0.72
C GLU A 77 9.89 -5.23 -0.18
N ARG A 78 9.80 -4.58 0.98
CA ARG A 78 8.54 -4.10 1.55
C ARG A 78 8.28 -2.61 1.26
N LEU A 79 9.20 -1.96 0.56
CA LEU A 79 9.10 -0.53 0.22
C LEU A 79 8.58 -0.29 -1.21
N ILE A 80 8.46 -1.35 -2.00
CA ILE A 80 7.88 -1.30 -3.35
C ILE A 80 6.85 -2.42 -3.43
N ALA A 81 5.59 -2.06 -3.66
CA ALA A 81 4.49 -3.00 -3.54
C ALA A 81 3.30 -2.65 -4.46
N PRO A 82 2.43 -3.61 -4.77
CA PRO A 82 1.13 -3.29 -5.32
C PRO A 82 0.37 -2.33 -4.39
N LEU A 83 -0.30 -1.34 -4.97
CA LEU A 83 -1.13 -0.39 -4.24
C LEU A 83 -2.60 -0.69 -4.50
N VAL A 84 -3.34 -0.81 -3.42
CA VAL A 84 -4.79 -0.98 -3.42
C VAL A 84 -5.39 0.22 -2.70
N VAL A 85 -6.44 0.81 -3.26
CA VAL A 85 -7.17 1.92 -2.63
C VAL A 85 -8.57 1.44 -2.27
N VAL A 86 -8.88 1.51 -0.98
CA VAL A 86 -10.20 1.17 -0.43
C VAL A 86 -10.87 2.44 0.04
N ASP A 87 -12.11 2.66 -0.40
CA ASP A 87 -12.89 3.83 -0.03
C ASP A 87 -13.58 3.65 1.30
N LEU A 88 -13.33 4.56 2.24
CA LEU A 88 -14.07 4.68 3.47
C LEU A 88 -15.24 5.64 3.26
N ASN A 89 -16.46 5.14 3.32
CA ASN A 89 -17.66 5.96 3.23
C ASN A 89 -17.93 6.69 4.54
N LEU A 90 -17.67 7.99 4.59
CA LEU A 90 -17.94 8.83 5.76
C LEU A 90 -19.39 9.26 5.92
N ALA A 91 -20.25 8.94 4.95
CA ALA A 91 -21.70 9.29 5.06
C ALA A 91 -22.40 8.53 6.18
N ALA A 92 -21.82 7.42 6.67
CA ALA A 92 -22.43 6.60 7.71
C ALA A 92 -22.20 7.14 9.14
N ALA A 93 -20.98 7.59 9.46
CA ALA A 93 -20.62 8.23 10.74
C ALA A 93 -19.20 8.82 10.67
N GLU A 94 -18.89 9.83 11.49
CA GLU A 94 -17.55 10.43 11.57
C GLU A 94 -16.45 9.43 11.99
N ASN A 95 -16.82 8.38 12.73
CA ASN A 95 -15.91 7.32 13.21
C ASN A 95 -16.05 6.01 12.41
N SER A 96 -16.49 6.07 11.16
CA SER A 96 -16.58 4.90 10.32
C SER A 96 -15.22 4.23 10.12
N GLN A 97 -15.21 2.90 10.15
CA GLN A 97 -14.04 2.06 9.90
C GLN A 97 -14.36 1.11 8.74
N ILE A 98 -13.35 0.76 7.96
CA ILE A 98 -13.44 -0.31 6.96
C ILE A 98 -13.70 -1.63 7.69
N SER A 99 -14.83 -2.25 7.43
CA SER A 99 -15.22 -3.56 7.96
C SER A 99 -14.71 -4.71 7.08
N LEU A 100 -14.82 -5.92 7.59
CA LEU A 100 -14.53 -7.13 6.80
C LEU A 100 -15.49 -7.26 5.61
N ASP A 101 -16.76 -6.87 5.77
CA ASP A 101 -17.75 -6.88 4.70
C ASP A 101 -17.40 -5.86 3.60
N ASP A 102 -16.85 -4.69 3.98
CA ASP A 102 -16.38 -3.71 3.00
C ASP A 102 -15.21 -4.26 2.17
N ILE A 103 -14.29 -4.99 2.79
CA ILE A 103 -13.19 -5.66 2.08
C ILE A 103 -13.75 -6.74 1.14
N ALA A 104 -14.70 -7.55 1.57
CA ALA A 104 -15.33 -8.57 0.74
C ALA A 104 -16.08 -7.95 -0.45
N ALA A 105 -16.82 -6.86 -0.22
CA ALA A 105 -17.48 -6.10 -1.28
C ALA A 105 -16.47 -5.50 -2.27
N TRP A 106 -15.38 -4.93 -1.76
CA TRP A 106 -14.31 -4.39 -2.59
C TRP A 106 -13.69 -5.49 -3.47
N GLU A 107 -13.36 -6.66 -2.90
CA GLU A 107 -12.80 -7.79 -3.66
C GLU A 107 -13.78 -8.35 -4.71
N THR A 108 -15.07 -8.29 -4.44
CA THR A 108 -16.10 -8.69 -5.42
C THR A 108 -16.09 -7.77 -6.64
N GLN A 109 -15.82 -6.49 -6.47
CA GLN A 109 -15.82 -5.49 -7.55
C GLN A 109 -14.49 -5.42 -8.30
N HIS A 110 -13.37 -5.57 -7.60
CA HIS A 110 -12.03 -5.28 -8.13
C HIS A 110 -11.11 -6.49 -8.23
N GLY A 111 -11.59 -7.65 -7.78
CA GLY A 111 -10.77 -8.85 -7.66
C GLY A 111 -10.02 -8.92 -6.34
N MET A 112 -9.41 -10.07 -6.10
CA MET A 112 -8.69 -10.35 -4.86
C MET A 112 -7.53 -9.35 -4.66
N ILE A 113 -7.41 -8.82 -3.45
CA ILE A 113 -6.28 -7.97 -3.06
C ILE A 113 -4.96 -8.75 -3.25
N PRO A 114 -4.01 -8.24 -4.07
CA PRO A 114 -2.75 -8.92 -4.30
C PRO A 114 -1.94 -9.09 -3.02
N GLN A 115 -1.30 -10.23 -2.86
CA GLN A 115 -0.44 -10.47 -1.71
C GLN A 115 0.71 -9.46 -1.65
N GLY A 116 1.06 -9.03 -0.45
CA GLY A 116 2.13 -8.07 -0.25
C GLY A 116 1.77 -6.63 -0.62
N SER A 117 0.48 -6.30 -0.76
CA SER A 117 0.03 -4.95 -1.08
C SER A 117 0.20 -3.97 0.08
N VAL A 118 0.30 -2.70 -0.28
CA VAL A 118 -0.03 -1.58 0.60
C VAL A 118 -1.51 -1.23 0.39
N VAL A 119 -2.28 -1.16 1.46
CA VAL A 119 -3.68 -0.77 1.43
C VAL A 119 -3.80 0.70 1.83
N ALA A 120 -4.14 1.55 0.85
CA ALA A 120 -4.47 2.95 1.08
C ALA A 120 -5.95 3.09 1.40
N ILE A 121 -6.27 3.78 2.47
CA ILE A 121 -7.66 4.06 2.87
C ILE A 121 -7.97 5.50 2.50
N ARG A 122 -8.80 5.68 1.49
CA ARG A 122 -9.26 6.98 0.99
C ARG A 122 -10.56 7.36 1.68
N ARG A 123 -10.57 8.54 2.28
CA ARG A 123 -11.80 9.10 2.88
C ARG A 123 -12.63 9.76 1.78
N SER A 124 -13.74 9.15 1.43
CA SER A 124 -14.69 9.74 0.49
C SER A 124 -15.85 10.38 1.25
N ASN A 125 -15.95 11.70 1.15
CA ASN A 125 -17.12 12.43 1.62
C ASN A 125 -17.85 13.00 0.39
N PRO A 126 -18.95 12.42 -0.04
CA PRO A 126 -19.69 12.90 -1.22
C PRO A 126 -20.27 14.30 -1.04
N SER A 127 -20.31 14.83 0.18
CA SER A 127 -20.95 16.10 0.51
C SER A 127 -19.96 17.25 0.74
N SER A 128 -18.64 17.02 0.72
CA SER A 128 -17.67 18.07 0.99
C SER A 128 -16.94 18.52 -0.26
N ASN A 129 -17.20 19.78 -0.68
CA ASN A 129 -16.33 20.56 -1.56
C ASN A 129 -15.04 21.03 -0.83
N LEU A 130 -14.68 20.38 0.29
CA LEU A 130 -13.50 20.74 1.08
C LEU A 130 -12.26 20.32 0.29
N SER A 131 -11.43 21.29 -0.04
CA SER A 131 -10.09 21.04 -0.58
C SER A 131 -9.34 20.11 0.35
N ALA A 132 -8.70 19.09 -0.21
CA ALA A 132 -7.91 18.09 0.53
C ALA A 132 -6.83 18.70 1.44
N SER A 133 -6.50 19.98 1.27
CA SER A 133 -5.53 20.73 2.07
C SER A 133 -6.03 21.12 3.47
N ASP A 134 -7.36 21.27 3.66
CA ASP A 134 -7.86 21.88 4.90
C ASP A 134 -8.27 20.85 5.96
N SER A 135 -8.50 19.60 5.55
CA SER A 135 -9.00 18.55 6.44
C SER A 135 -7.91 17.68 7.08
N ALA A 136 -6.72 17.62 6.48
CA ALA A 136 -5.69 16.66 6.87
C ALA A 136 -4.95 17.01 8.16
N THR A 137 -5.10 18.23 8.68
CA THR A 137 -4.21 18.74 9.73
C THR A 137 -4.82 18.75 11.13
N GLN A 138 -6.11 18.50 11.28
CA GLN A 138 -6.79 18.83 12.56
C GLN A 138 -7.26 17.66 13.42
N TYR A 139 -7.35 16.45 12.90
CA TYR A 139 -7.91 15.34 13.69
C TYR A 139 -6.99 14.13 13.68
N THR A 140 -6.34 13.87 14.80
CA THR A 140 -5.74 12.58 15.10
C THR A 140 -6.87 11.55 15.21
N SER A 141 -6.83 10.50 14.45
CA SER A 141 -7.85 9.44 14.46
C SER A 141 -7.18 8.09 14.59
N ASP A 142 -7.94 7.12 15.07
CA ASP A 142 -7.55 5.72 14.94
C ASP A 142 -7.31 5.34 13.48
N LEU A 143 -6.54 4.30 13.25
CA LEU A 143 -6.45 3.73 11.91
C LEU A 143 -7.87 3.32 11.49
N PRO A 144 -8.42 3.85 10.37
CA PRO A 144 -9.84 3.73 10.06
C PRO A 144 -10.17 2.35 9.44
N ILE A 145 -9.82 1.29 10.15
CA ILE A 145 -10.10 -0.10 9.78
C ILE A 145 -10.45 -0.91 11.03
N ALA A 146 -11.48 -1.72 10.94
CA ALA A 146 -11.86 -2.64 11.98
C ALA A 146 -10.76 -3.70 12.19
N ARG A 147 -10.59 -4.15 13.42
CA ARG A 147 -9.48 -5.05 13.79
C ARG A 147 -9.52 -6.38 13.04
N ASP A 148 -10.69 -6.95 12.86
CA ASP A 148 -10.91 -8.21 12.11
C ASP A 148 -10.58 -8.04 10.62
N ALA A 149 -10.96 -6.91 10.02
CA ALA A 149 -10.60 -6.57 8.65
C ALA A 149 -9.08 -6.40 8.49
N ALA A 150 -8.44 -5.70 9.42
CA ALA A 150 -6.98 -5.55 9.43
C ALA A 150 -6.28 -6.90 9.58
N GLN A 151 -6.76 -7.76 10.49
CA GLN A 151 -6.24 -9.11 10.70
C GLN A 151 -6.39 -9.95 9.44
N PHE A 152 -7.55 -9.94 8.80
CA PHE A 152 -7.77 -10.64 7.53
C PHE A 152 -6.78 -10.19 6.45
N LEU A 153 -6.58 -8.89 6.31
CA LEU A 153 -5.64 -8.34 5.33
C LEU A 153 -4.20 -8.76 5.61
N MET A 154 -3.79 -8.77 6.88
CA MET A 154 -2.44 -9.16 7.27
C MET A 154 -2.20 -10.66 7.11
N GLU A 155 -3.16 -11.51 7.47
CA GLU A 155 -3.00 -12.97 7.51
C GLU A 155 -3.37 -13.65 6.18
N ALA A 156 -4.44 -13.20 5.52
CA ALA A 156 -4.94 -13.83 4.30
C ALA A 156 -4.44 -13.15 3.02
N ARG A 157 -4.10 -11.87 3.07
CA ARG A 157 -3.58 -11.09 1.92
C ARG A 157 -2.12 -10.69 2.09
N TYR A 158 -1.51 -10.97 3.24
CA TYR A 158 -0.12 -10.61 3.56
C TYR A 158 0.17 -9.14 3.31
N THR A 159 -0.82 -8.29 3.58
CA THR A 159 -0.67 -6.82 3.48
C THR A 159 0.55 -6.38 4.28
N ILE A 160 1.39 -5.54 3.68
CA ILE A 160 2.66 -5.13 4.28
C ILE A 160 2.60 -3.76 4.96
N ALA A 161 1.61 -2.94 4.60
CA ALA A 161 1.43 -1.61 5.17
C ALA A 161 0.02 -1.09 4.93
N PHE A 162 -0.32 -0.06 5.71
CA PHE A 162 -1.49 0.78 5.48
C PHE A 162 -1.05 2.22 5.20
N ALA A 163 -1.79 2.93 4.35
CA ALA A 163 -1.57 4.33 4.07
C ALA A 163 -2.87 5.13 4.27
N VAL A 164 -2.79 6.26 4.97
CA VAL A 164 -3.95 7.09 5.29
C VAL A 164 -3.66 8.58 5.09
N GLU A 165 -4.72 9.36 4.90
CA GLU A 165 -4.64 10.80 4.66
C GLU A 165 -4.55 11.61 5.97
N THR A 166 -4.92 11.00 7.09
CA THR A 166 -4.96 11.65 8.41
C THR A 166 -3.80 11.20 9.30
N PRO A 167 -3.44 11.96 10.34
CA PRO A 167 -2.60 11.48 11.43
C PRO A 167 -3.27 10.30 12.14
N VAL A 168 -2.47 9.33 12.60
CA VAL A 168 -2.95 8.15 13.32
C VAL A 168 -2.46 8.16 14.76
N ASP A 169 -3.39 7.91 15.68
CA ASP A 169 -3.09 7.66 17.10
C ASP A 169 -3.48 6.22 17.45
N PHE A 170 -2.52 5.45 17.95
CA PHE A 170 -2.72 4.08 18.40
C PHE A 170 -2.99 3.96 19.91
N SER A 171 -3.23 5.08 20.61
CA SER A 171 -3.46 5.06 22.06
C SER A 171 -4.75 4.33 22.44
N SER A 172 -5.78 4.42 21.60
CA SER A 172 -7.10 3.81 21.79
C SER A 172 -7.12 2.31 21.40
N ASP A 173 -6.40 1.88 20.37
CA ASP A 173 -6.32 0.48 19.95
C ASP A 173 -4.88 -0.07 19.96
N ARG A 174 -4.38 -0.31 21.15
CA ARG A 174 -3.06 -0.93 21.36
C ARG A 174 -3.01 -2.38 20.87
N THR A 175 -4.15 -3.05 20.75
CA THR A 175 -4.20 -4.43 20.23
C THR A 175 -3.92 -4.43 18.74
N LEU A 176 -4.57 -3.55 17.98
CA LEU A 176 -4.29 -3.40 16.55
C LEU A 176 -2.83 -2.96 16.32
N ALA A 177 -2.35 -1.98 17.09
CA ALA A 177 -0.96 -1.56 17.02
C ALA A 177 0.02 -2.71 17.21
N ARG A 178 -0.25 -3.57 18.21
CA ARG A 178 0.56 -4.76 18.47
C ARG A 178 0.51 -5.75 17.32
N GLN A 179 -0.65 -6.03 16.77
CA GLN A 179 -0.81 -6.91 15.61
C GLN A 179 -0.02 -6.40 14.40
N LEU A 180 -0.17 -5.12 14.06
CA LEU A 180 0.59 -4.48 12.98
C LEU A 180 2.10 -4.70 13.16
N ALA A 181 2.62 -4.42 14.34
CA ALA A 181 4.04 -4.54 14.61
C ALA A 181 4.54 -5.99 14.54
N LEU A 182 3.78 -6.96 15.04
CA LEU A 182 4.13 -8.39 15.00
C LEU A 182 4.16 -8.94 13.57
N HIS A 183 3.28 -8.45 12.69
CA HIS A 183 3.28 -8.78 11.25
C HIS A 183 4.31 -7.95 10.45
N GLY A 184 5.05 -7.05 11.12
CA GLY A 184 6.02 -6.18 10.47
C GLY A 184 5.37 -5.12 9.58
N ASN A 185 4.09 -4.80 9.79
CA ASN A 185 3.39 -3.77 9.05
C ASN A 185 3.79 -2.38 9.54
N TYR A 186 4.02 -1.49 8.60
CA TYR A 186 4.20 -0.07 8.87
C TYR A 186 2.96 0.71 8.44
N VAL A 187 2.82 1.93 8.94
CA VAL A 187 1.75 2.84 8.54
C VAL A 187 2.35 4.10 7.95
N VAL A 188 1.84 4.52 6.80
CA VAL A 188 2.14 5.84 6.21
C VAL A 188 0.95 6.73 6.47
N GLU A 189 1.17 7.83 7.16
CA GLU A 189 0.12 8.78 7.49
C GLU A 189 0.32 10.12 6.79
N LYS A 190 -0.75 10.93 6.78
CA LYS A 190 -0.75 12.25 6.14
C LYS A 190 -0.35 12.19 4.67
N SER A 191 -0.76 11.12 3.99
CA SER A 191 -0.63 11.00 2.54
C SER A 191 -1.60 11.95 1.83
N ALA A 192 -1.28 12.31 0.60
CA ALA A 192 -2.12 13.19 -0.21
C ALA A 192 -2.55 12.51 -1.51
N ARG A 193 -3.57 13.09 -2.17
CA ARG A 193 -3.96 12.75 -3.54
C ARG A 193 -4.43 11.32 -3.79
N PHE A 194 -4.95 10.62 -2.81
CA PHE A 194 -5.53 9.30 -3.06
C PHE A 194 -6.70 9.34 -4.05
N THR A 195 -7.36 10.50 -4.18
CA THR A 195 -8.41 10.73 -5.18
C THR A 195 -7.93 10.62 -6.63
N ALA A 196 -6.62 10.80 -6.88
CA ALA A 196 -6.02 10.65 -8.20
C ALA A 196 -5.67 9.19 -8.55
N LEU A 197 -5.95 8.23 -7.66
CA LEU A 197 -5.56 6.83 -7.81
C LEU A 197 -6.74 5.95 -8.17
N PRO A 198 -6.55 4.96 -9.07
CA PRO A 198 -7.52 3.90 -9.27
C PRO A 198 -7.55 2.95 -8.05
N ALA A 199 -8.64 2.20 -7.92
CA ALA A 199 -8.79 1.23 -6.82
C ALA A 199 -7.69 0.15 -6.84
N THR A 200 -7.19 -0.23 -7.99
CA THR A 200 -6.18 -1.28 -8.19
C THR A 200 -5.30 -1.00 -9.40
N GLY A 201 -4.23 -1.77 -9.57
CA GLY A 201 -3.34 -1.70 -10.74
C GLY A 201 -2.16 -0.73 -10.59
N SER A 202 -2.08 0.04 -9.52
CA SER A 202 -0.93 0.90 -9.23
C SER A 202 0.16 0.16 -8.45
N LEU A 203 1.39 0.68 -8.53
CA LEU A 203 2.51 0.29 -7.69
C LEU A 203 2.89 1.49 -6.81
N ILE A 204 3.12 1.25 -5.52
CA ILE A 204 3.61 2.28 -4.60
C ILE A 204 5.11 2.10 -4.34
N ILE A 205 5.80 3.23 -4.25
CA ILE A 205 7.19 3.33 -3.78
C ILE A 205 7.16 4.15 -2.51
N VAL A 206 7.61 3.56 -1.41
CA VAL A 206 7.73 4.20 -0.10
C VAL A 206 9.21 4.39 0.19
N ALA A 207 9.66 5.64 0.30
CA ALA A 207 11.08 5.97 0.46
C ALA A 207 11.31 6.72 1.79
N PRO A 208 11.39 5.99 2.93
CA PRO A 208 11.70 6.59 4.21
C PRO A 208 13.15 7.11 4.23
N ALA A 209 13.38 8.22 4.91
CA ALA A 209 14.72 8.68 5.16
C ALA A 209 15.48 7.63 6.00
N LYS A 210 16.64 7.18 5.48
CA LYS A 210 17.52 6.25 6.20
C LYS A 210 18.34 7.04 7.23
N ILE A 211 17.70 7.40 8.32
CA ILE A 211 18.32 8.17 9.40
C ILE A 211 19.12 7.21 10.27
N ALA A 212 20.39 7.51 10.49
CA ALA A 212 21.19 6.78 11.46
C ALA A 212 20.58 6.96 12.86
N PRO A 213 20.37 5.89 13.65
CA PRO A 213 19.86 6.04 15.00
C PRO A 213 20.83 6.91 15.81
N ALA A 214 20.32 7.96 16.45
CA ALA A 214 21.07 8.63 17.51
C ALA A 214 21.40 7.59 18.59
N LYS A 215 22.55 7.76 19.30
CA LYS A 215 23.15 6.74 20.18
C LYS A 215 22.17 6.03 21.11
N ASP A 216 21.01 6.65 21.40
CA ASP A 216 20.02 6.13 22.36
C ASP A 216 18.58 6.03 21.85
N LYS A 217 18.30 6.38 20.59
CA LYS A 217 16.95 6.33 20.03
C LYS A 217 16.97 5.81 18.60
N LYS A 218 16.30 4.68 18.35
CA LYS A 218 15.98 4.24 17.00
C LYS A 218 14.97 5.23 16.40
N ALA A 219 15.23 5.71 15.17
CA ALA A 219 14.24 6.49 14.42
C ALA A 219 13.07 5.57 14.02
N VAL A 220 12.07 5.51 14.89
CA VAL A 220 10.88 4.65 14.68
C VAL A 220 9.86 5.33 13.80
N GLU A 221 9.90 6.66 13.71
CA GLU A 221 9.13 7.49 12.80
C GLU A 221 10.09 8.31 11.95
N ALA A 222 9.79 8.47 10.67
CA ALA A 222 10.62 9.23 9.75
C ALA A 222 9.76 9.95 8.71
N PRO A 223 10.20 11.11 8.21
CA PRO A 223 9.61 11.67 7.00
C PRO A 223 9.81 10.68 5.85
N VAL A 224 8.82 10.60 4.99
CA VAL A 224 8.82 9.65 3.87
C VAL A 224 8.34 10.32 2.60
N ARG A 225 9.00 10.03 1.49
CA ARG A 225 8.45 10.33 0.16
C ARG A 225 7.73 9.10 -0.36
N ILE A 226 6.53 9.30 -0.86
CA ILE A 226 5.70 8.24 -1.44
C ILE A 226 5.26 8.61 -2.84
N LEU A 227 5.43 7.67 -3.76
CA LEU A 227 5.09 7.82 -5.17
C LEU A 227 4.22 6.65 -5.59
N ALA A 228 3.15 6.92 -6.34
CA ALA A 228 2.38 5.88 -7.00
C ALA A 228 2.67 5.89 -8.50
N MET A 229 3.00 4.75 -9.04
CA MET A 229 3.09 4.49 -10.47
C MET A 229 1.75 3.93 -10.93
N VAL A 230 1.01 4.70 -11.74
CA VAL A 230 -0.35 4.37 -12.19
C VAL A 230 -0.31 3.79 -13.60
N ARG A 231 -1.06 2.71 -13.82
CA ARG A 231 -1.24 2.10 -15.15
C ARG A 231 -2.24 2.85 -16.00
#